data_eccffcc44e84df094ddb50ad9aa37e20
#
_entry.id   eccffcc44e84df094ddb50ad9aa37e20
#
_cell.length_a   1.000
_cell.length_b   1.000
_cell.length_c   1.000
_cell.angle_alpha   90.00
_cell.angle_beta   90.00
_cell.angle_gamma   90.00
#
_symmetry.space_group_name_H-M   'P 1'
#
loop_
_entity.id
_entity.type
_entity.pdbx_description
1 polymer ?
#
loop_
_entity_poly.entity_id
_entity_poly.type
_entity_poly.pdbx_seq_one_letter_code
_entity_poly.pdbx_strand_id
1 'polypeptide(L)'
;MKSTITLLTALLVTPLANMLAAEPVRVEISRDTSISSYPSEVEGSSGAAPKLKFKGVQELSLIDIDCTALKGKRVTKAELHLHGEGDVALGRMTVSTITDEWVEGAAAKLTKTPGASSFAWAHTGERRWGGNQPDITSVINGGGGSIWSFADATPRDADRWQVIAVAPAVVQARVDGRCFGFAVMDDVGSEYSRDGNTFTYRPFPNRFVSSKDDKRSTRPYFLLWLEDGAHESPTTVSPKTAVVMPAQLPPLREAAAAAKLPIDCRDEFGEPLQSLDFYAAKGEAMSFTVAAAARIELAQVKTKSFTMPLVEGHADPLKPGGGESPTCIELYIPKDAKAGRITGRLKIGAQSLPCSLTVWNFTLPDHLSFIPQMNAYGLAGHQRDYYRLAQEHRTTLNVLPYRGTGRVTAGPEIKPDGTWDWTKWDAEFGPLLDGSAFHDLPRGAVPIEAFYLMLNENWPMDH
;
A
#
# COMPACT_ATOMS: atom_id res chain seq x y z
N MET A 1 16.13 -54.90 55.29
CA MET A 1 16.93 -53.77 54.82
C MET A 1 16.06 -52.91 53.90
N LYS A 2 15.56 -51.76 54.39
CA LYS A 2 14.77 -50.83 53.64
C LYS A 2 15.68 -49.64 53.27
N SER A 3 15.95 -49.44 52.00
CA SER A 3 16.71 -48.32 51.51
C SER A 3 15.75 -47.14 51.16
N THR A 4 15.87 -46.07 51.91
CA THR A 4 15.13 -44.84 51.70
C THR A 4 15.92 -43.97 50.69
N ILE A 5 15.34 -43.73 49.52
CA ILE A 5 15.89 -42.79 48.53
C ILE A 5 15.32 -41.41 48.83
N THR A 6 16.17 -40.48 49.24
CA THR A 6 15.84 -39.09 49.46
C THR A 6 15.99 -38.36 48.14
N LEU A 7 14.85 -37.86 47.58
CA LEU A 7 14.82 -37.06 46.39
C LEU A 7 15.10 -35.61 46.77
N LEU A 8 16.23 -35.05 46.38
CA LEU A 8 16.61 -33.66 46.56
C LEU A 8 16.01 -32.84 45.44
N THR A 9 14.92 -32.11 45.69
CA THR A 9 14.31 -31.19 44.72
C THR A 9 15.06 -29.87 44.80
N ALA A 10 15.95 -29.64 43.85
CA ALA A 10 16.60 -28.32 43.67
C ALA A 10 15.58 -27.36 43.05
N LEU A 11 15.10 -26.39 43.84
CA LEU A 11 14.31 -25.27 43.37
C LEU A 11 15.26 -24.33 42.65
N LEU A 12 15.22 -24.31 41.30
CA LEU A 12 15.84 -23.27 40.48
C LEU A 12 14.96 -22.00 40.62
N VAL A 13 15.35 -21.11 41.48
CA VAL A 13 14.84 -19.74 41.53
C VAL A 13 15.56 -18.99 40.40
N THR A 14 14.97 -18.95 39.24
CA THR A 14 15.35 -17.97 38.19
C THR A 14 14.96 -16.58 38.71
N PRO A 15 15.88 -15.62 38.80
CA PRO A 15 15.49 -14.26 39.10
C PRO A 15 14.57 -13.77 37.98
N LEU A 16 13.31 -13.46 38.28
CA LEU A 16 12.51 -12.60 37.44
C LEU A 16 13.26 -11.26 37.40
N ALA A 17 14.04 -11.03 36.37
CA ALA A 17 14.49 -9.69 36.04
C ALA A 17 13.21 -8.90 35.76
N ASN A 18 12.85 -8.01 36.69
CA ASN A 18 11.90 -6.96 36.42
C ASN A 18 12.42 -6.20 35.19
N MET A 19 11.87 -6.49 34.02
CA MET A 19 11.96 -5.58 32.90
C MET A 19 11.19 -4.33 33.32
N LEU A 20 11.84 -3.41 33.98
CA LEU A 20 11.39 -2.04 34.08
C LEU A 20 11.18 -1.58 32.63
N ALA A 21 9.91 -1.45 32.23
CA ALA A 21 9.61 -0.85 30.94
C ALA A 21 10.32 0.51 30.91
N ALA A 22 11.16 0.73 29.92
CA ALA A 22 11.88 1.99 29.79
C ALA A 22 10.87 3.13 29.77
N GLU A 23 11.10 4.17 30.60
CA GLU A 23 10.26 5.36 30.62
C GLU A 23 10.22 5.97 29.21
N PRO A 24 9.05 6.37 28.71
CA PRO A 24 8.93 6.93 27.39
C PRO A 24 9.63 8.29 27.31
N VAL A 25 10.26 8.54 26.18
CA VAL A 25 10.89 9.82 25.88
C VAL A 25 9.88 10.72 25.18
N ARG A 26 9.67 11.91 25.73
CA ARG A 26 8.86 12.95 25.09
C ARG A 26 9.71 13.70 24.06
N VAL A 27 9.24 13.77 22.82
CA VAL A 27 9.91 14.46 21.71
C VAL A 27 8.94 15.48 21.12
N GLU A 28 9.29 16.75 21.24
CA GLU A 28 8.48 17.87 20.75
C GLU A 28 8.53 17.93 19.20
N ILE A 29 7.45 18.43 18.60
CA ILE A 29 7.43 18.76 17.18
C ILE A 29 8.34 19.94 16.94
N SER A 30 9.30 19.80 16.04
CA SER A 30 10.33 20.82 15.73
C SER A 30 9.92 21.76 14.60
N ARG A 31 9.11 21.29 13.66
CA ARG A 31 8.50 22.09 12.57
C ARG A 31 7.14 21.49 12.20
N ASP A 32 6.21 22.34 11.79
CA ASP A 32 4.89 21.92 11.31
C ASP A 32 4.28 22.91 10.33
N THR A 33 3.36 22.46 9.50
CA THR A 33 2.57 23.30 8.60
C THR A 33 1.30 22.59 8.18
N SER A 34 0.22 23.33 7.91
CA SER A 34 -0.95 22.79 7.23
C SER A 34 -0.92 23.17 5.75
N ILE A 35 -1.36 22.25 4.91
CA ILE A 35 -1.48 22.40 3.45
C ILE A 35 -2.85 21.90 3.00
N SER A 36 -3.32 22.33 1.83
CA SER A 36 -4.67 22.05 1.33
C SER A 36 -4.66 21.64 -0.14
N SER A 37 -5.45 20.62 -0.49
CA SER A 37 -5.72 20.25 -1.88
C SER A 37 -6.80 21.09 -2.54
N TYR A 38 -7.43 22.03 -1.81
CA TYR A 38 -8.46 22.87 -2.36
C TYR A 38 -7.88 23.80 -3.45
N PRO A 39 -8.51 23.93 -4.62
CA PRO A 39 -7.89 24.60 -5.78
C PRO A 39 -7.35 26.00 -5.53
N SER A 40 -8.04 26.82 -4.72
CA SER A 40 -7.56 28.18 -4.39
C SER A 40 -6.46 28.22 -3.31
N GLU A 41 -6.16 27.10 -2.65
CA GLU A 41 -5.23 26.99 -1.54
C GLU A 41 -4.06 26.04 -1.83
N VAL A 42 -4.10 25.34 -2.97
CA VAL A 42 -3.20 24.23 -3.33
C VAL A 42 -1.71 24.58 -3.34
N GLU A 43 -1.39 25.86 -3.50
CA GLU A 43 -0.01 26.38 -3.44
C GLU A 43 0.29 27.12 -2.11
N GLY A 44 -0.63 27.06 -1.14
CA GLY A 44 -0.51 27.72 0.15
C GLY A 44 -0.06 26.77 1.26
N SER A 45 0.56 27.36 2.29
CA SER A 45 0.90 26.70 3.54
C SER A 45 0.76 27.66 4.73
N SER A 46 0.76 27.12 5.95
CA SER A 46 0.54 27.92 7.16
C SER A 46 1.49 27.51 8.31
N GLY A 47 2.82 27.51 8.05
CA GLY A 47 3.83 27.02 8.98
C GLY A 47 4.04 27.87 10.25
N ALA A 48 3.49 29.11 10.32
CA ALA A 48 3.50 29.90 11.55
C ALA A 48 2.11 30.05 12.19
N ALA A 49 1.16 29.22 11.79
CA ALA A 49 -0.17 29.23 12.39
C ALA A 49 -0.14 28.57 13.78
N PRO A 50 -0.87 29.13 14.80
CA PRO A 50 -0.93 28.51 16.12
C PRO A 50 -1.75 27.22 16.18
N LYS A 51 -2.36 26.82 15.07
CA LYS A 51 -3.19 25.63 14.96
C LYS A 51 -2.92 24.90 13.65
N LEU A 52 -2.94 23.58 13.75
CA LEU A 52 -2.98 22.68 12.60
C LEU A 52 -4.43 22.34 12.28
N LYS A 53 -4.73 22.15 10.99
CA LYS A 53 -6.08 21.87 10.50
C LYS A 53 -6.11 20.55 9.76
N PHE A 54 -7.16 19.78 10.02
CA PHE A 54 -7.49 18.54 9.34
C PHE A 54 -8.91 18.61 8.78
N LYS A 55 -9.08 18.13 7.56
CA LYS A 55 -10.38 18.10 6.88
C LYS A 55 -10.43 16.95 5.88
N GLY A 56 -10.58 15.73 6.37
CA GLY A 56 -10.47 14.54 5.53
C GLY A 56 -9.15 14.55 4.77
N VAL A 57 -9.20 14.18 3.50
CA VAL A 57 -8.04 14.23 2.60
C VAL A 57 -7.78 15.62 1.99
N GLN A 58 -8.66 16.59 2.25
CA GLN A 58 -8.56 17.94 1.67
C GLN A 58 -7.48 18.77 2.36
N GLU A 59 -7.39 18.71 3.67
CA GLU A 59 -6.42 19.46 4.45
C GLU A 59 -5.67 18.53 5.40
N LEU A 60 -4.37 18.52 5.29
CA LEU A 60 -3.46 17.70 6.08
C LEU A 60 -2.34 18.56 6.65
N SER A 61 -1.64 18.04 7.64
CA SER A 61 -0.52 18.74 8.26
C SER A 61 0.76 17.93 8.14
N LEU A 62 1.85 18.62 7.85
CA LEU A 62 3.20 18.08 7.88
C LEU A 62 3.80 18.42 9.25
N ILE A 63 4.45 17.46 9.87
CA ILE A 63 5.14 17.62 11.15
C ILE A 63 6.50 16.93 11.11
N ASP A 64 7.43 17.39 11.91
CA ASP A 64 8.74 16.75 12.06
C ASP A 64 9.25 16.82 13.49
N ILE A 65 10.22 15.96 13.83
CA ILE A 65 10.89 15.89 15.12
C ILE A 65 12.41 15.97 14.94
N ASP A 66 13.10 16.49 15.94
CA ASP A 66 14.56 16.38 16.01
C ASP A 66 14.96 14.98 16.50
N CYS A 67 15.58 14.22 15.60
CA CYS A 67 16.06 12.87 15.88
C CYS A 67 17.51 12.81 16.37
N THR A 68 18.16 13.92 16.65
CA THR A 68 19.60 13.95 17.01
C THR A 68 19.90 13.06 18.23
N ALA A 69 19.08 13.15 19.28
CA ALA A 69 19.21 12.33 20.48
C ALA A 69 18.69 10.89 20.34
N LEU A 70 18.02 10.57 19.23
CA LEU A 70 17.39 9.28 18.98
C LEU A 70 18.24 8.35 18.10
N LYS A 71 19.34 8.84 17.56
CA LYS A 71 20.21 8.07 16.66
C LYS A 71 20.71 6.78 17.32
N GLY A 72 20.59 5.66 16.62
CA GLY A 72 21.00 4.35 17.11
C GLY A 72 20.05 3.72 18.14
N LYS A 73 18.91 4.34 18.41
CA LYS A 73 17.85 3.78 19.25
C LYS A 73 16.82 3.04 18.41
N ARG A 74 16.26 1.99 18.96
CA ARG A 74 15.12 1.25 18.38
C ARG A 74 13.83 1.75 19.01
N VAL A 75 12.89 2.18 18.17
CA VAL A 75 11.55 2.56 18.60
C VAL A 75 10.71 1.29 18.75
N THR A 76 10.20 1.00 19.95
CA THR A 76 9.37 -0.18 20.22
C THR A 76 7.89 0.16 20.33
N LYS A 77 7.56 1.41 20.71
CA LYS A 77 6.21 1.95 20.71
C LYS A 77 6.27 3.45 20.44
N ALA A 78 5.27 3.99 19.76
CA ALA A 78 5.16 5.42 19.49
C ALA A 78 3.69 5.88 19.63
N GLU A 79 3.52 7.05 20.23
CA GLU A 79 2.25 7.73 20.37
C GLU A 79 2.40 9.20 19.96
N LEU A 80 1.49 9.69 19.13
CA LEU A 80 1.38 11.11 18.78
C LEU A 80 0.29 11.74 19.65
N HIS A 81 0.64 12.74 20.44
CA HIS A 81 -0.24 13.47 21.33
C HIS A 81 -0.63 14.81 20.70
N LEU A 82 -1.92 15.03 20.52
CA LEU A 82 -2.48 16.22 19.91
C LEU A 82 -3.53 16.86 20.82
N HIS A 83 -3.43 18.16 21.03
CA HIS A 83 -4.39 18.93 21.84
C HIS A 83 -5.47 19.53 20.94
N GLY A 84 -6.72 19.20 21.19
CA GLY A 84 -7.87 19.63 20.39
C GLY A 84 -8.25 21.10 20.59
N GLU A 85 -8.34 21.85 19.51
CA GLU A 85 -8.62 23.30 19.52
C GLU A 85 -10.03 23.69 19.08
N GLY A 86 -10.78 22.78 18.50
CA GLY A 86 -12.16 22.97 18.07
C GLY A 86 -13.13 22.08 18.84
N ASP A 87 -14.41 22.14 18.50
CA ASP A 87 -15.44 21.32 19.16
C ASP A 87 -15.47 19.89 18.63
N VAL A 88 -15.00 19.67 17.41
CA VAL A 88 -14.95 18.36 16.77
C VAL A 88 -13.67 17.63 17.19
N ALA A 89 -13.84 16.47 17.82
CA ALA A 89 -12.74 15.60 18.20
C ALA A 89 -12.09 14.96 16.96
N LEU A 90 -10.82 14.57 17.07
CA LEU A 90 -10.16 13.72 16.07
C LEU A 90 -10.86 12.36 16.06
N GLY A 91 -10.97 11.78 14.87
CA GLY A 91 -11.44 10.41 14.67
C GLY A 91 -10.29 9.47 14.35
N ARG A 92 -10.40 8.72 13.26
CA ARG A 92 -9.29 7.90 12.76
C ARG A 92 -8.30 8.80 12.03
N MET A 93 -7.02 8.69 12.42
CA MET A 93 -5.94 9.50 11.89
C MET A 93 -4.93 8.62 11.19
N THR A 94 -4.41 9.09 10.07
CA THR A 94 -3.28 8.47 9.36
C THR A 94 -2.01 9.27 9.63
N VAL A 95 -0.91 8.58 9.91
CA VAL A 95 0.44 9.14 10.00
C VAL A 95 1.33 8.44 8.99
N SER A 96 1.82 9.18 8.02
CA SER A 96 2.69 8.68 6.93
C SER A 96 4.05 9.35 6.97
N THR A 97 5.11 8.62 6.65
CA THR A 97 6.41 9.25 6.35
C THR A 97 6.31 10.10 5.09
N ILE A 98 7.16 11.13 5.01
CA ILE A 98 7.35 11.95 3.81
C ILE A 98 8.72 11.61 3.22
N THR A 99 8.75 11.11 1.99
CA THR A 99 10.00 10.65 1.35
C THR A 99 10.74 11.73 0.59
N ASP A 100 10.23 12.95 0.59
CA ASP A 100 10.87 14.11 -0.01
C ASP A 100 11.05 15.26 0.99
N GLU A 101 12.07 16.08 0.76
CA GLU A 101 12.40 17.20 1.65
C GLU A 101 11.34 18.31 1.55
N TRP A 102 11.01 18.92 2.70
CA TRP A 102 10.02 19.96 2.78
C TRP A 102 10.44 21.13 3.67
N VAL A 103 9.81 22.27 3.46
CA VAL A 103 10.08 23.54 4.15
C VAL A 103 8.78 24.05 4.79
N GLU A 104 8.85 24.35 6.09
CA GLU A 104 7.70 24.76 6.90
C GLU A 104 7.03 26.06 6.41
N GLY A 105 7.82 27.06 6.07
CA GLY A 105 7.32 28.40 5.74
C GLY A 105 7.00 29.24 6.99
N ALA A 106 6.70 30.54 6.77
CA ALA A 106 6.49 31.51 7.83
C ALA A 106 5.08 32.17 7.78
N ALA A 107 4.16 31.66 6.99
CA ALA A 107 2.82 32.21 6.88
C ALA A 107 1.92 31.73 8.02
N ALA A 108 1.15 32.62 8.62
CA ALA A 108 0.17 32.28 9.67
C ALA A 108 -1.20 31.85 9.14
N LYS A 109 -1.40 31.85 7.82
CA LYS A 109 -2.61 31.39 7.13
C LYS A 109 -2.18 30.70 5.85
N LEU A 110 -3.04 29.85 5.29
CA LEU A 110 -2.81 29.22 3.99
C LEU A 110 -2.54 30.27 2.92
N THR A 111 -1.27 30.53 2.67
CA THR A 111 -0.79 31.59 1.78
C THR A 111 0.34 31.04 0.92
N LYS A 112 0.31 31.34 -0.38
CA LYS A 112 1.40 31.03 -1.30
C LYS A 112 2.67 31.75 -0.84
N THR A 113 3.66 31.00 -0.38
CA THR A 113 4.95 31.52 0.10
C THR A 113 6.07 30.88 -0.73
N PRO A 114 6.85 31.65 -1.49
CA PRO A 114 7.97 31.11 -2.27
C PRO A 114 8.92 30.28 -1.39
N GLY A 115 9.34 29.14 -1.90
CA GLY A 115 10.23 28.19 -1.21
C GLY A 115 9.59 27.35 -0.10
N ALA A 116 8.44 27.75 0.48
CA ALA A 116 7.74 26.94 1.46
C ALA A 116 7.01 25.77 0.78
N SER A 117 6.81 24.66 1.52
CA SER A 117 6.03 23.52 0.99
C SER A 117 4.55 23.82 0.97
N SER A 118 3.88 23.27 -0.04
CA SER A 118 2.44 23.32 -0.21
C SER A 118 1.92 21.96 -0.70
N PHE A 119 0.62 21.82 -0.91
CA PHE A 119 0.09 20.57 -1.45
C PHE A 119 0.68 20.25 -2.84
N ALA A 120 0.81 21.25 -3.70
CA ALA A 120 1.34 21.08 -5.06
C ALA A 120 2.87 21.11 -5.18
N TRP A 121 3.59 21.61 -4.19
CA TRP A 121 5.02 21.86 -4.29
C TRP A 121 5.79 21.42 -3.05
N ALA A 122 6.93 20.77 -3.25
CA ALA A 122 7.91 20.56 -2.18
C ALA A 122 8.57 21.88 -1.78
N HIS A 123 8.89 22.73 -2.76
CA HIS A 123 9.33 24.12 -2.57
C HIS A 123 8.56 25.00 -3.56
N THR A 124 7.64 25.79 -3.08
CA THR A 124 6.69 26.54 -3.92
C THR A 124 7.38 27.47 -4.91
N GLY A 125 7.13 27.23 -6.19
CA GLY A 125 7.73 27.96 -7.30
C GLY A 125 9.09 27.46 -7.75
N GLU A 126 9.70 26.50 -7.05
CA GLU A 126 11.05 26.02 -7.33
C GLU A 126 11.10 24.53 -7.65
N ARG A 127 10.51 23.67 -6.80
CA ARG A 127 10.62 22.24 -6.92
C ARG A 127 9.30 21.53 -6.59
N ARG A 128 8.88 20.67 -7.49
CA ARG A 128 7.72 19.77 -7.29
C ARG A 128 8.09 18.60 -6.39
N TRP A 129 7.10 17.96 -5.77
CA TRP A 129 7.24 16.73 -5.03
C TRP A 129 7.78 15.60 -5.91
N GLY A 130 8.56 14.69 -5.32
CA GLY A 130 9.12 13.52 -6.03
C GLY A 130 9.89 13.88 -7.30
N GLY A 131 10.50 15.07 -7.33
CA GLY A 131 11.25 15.60 -8.46
C GLY A 131 10.39 16.34 -9.49
N ASN A 132 9.24 15.84 -9.91
CA ASN A 132 8.34 16.51 -10.87
C ASN A 132 6.90 15.98 -10.80
N GLN A 133 6.47 15.45 -9.67
CA GLN A 133 5.11 14.94 -9.51
C GLN A 133 4.11 16.07 -9.25
N PRO A 134 2.81 15.88 -9.54
CA PRO A 134 1.80 16.93 -9.46
C PRO A 134 1.58 17.44 -8.03
N ASP A 135 1.70 16.59 -7.02
CA ASP A 135 1.41 16.92 -5.63
C ASP A 135 2.07 15.98 -4.62
N ILE A 136 1.84 16.25 -3.34
CA ILE A 136 2.41 15.51 -2.20
C ILE A 136 1.98 14.04 -2.13
N THR A 137 0.89 13.62 -2.75
CA THR A 137 0.42 12.22 -2.68
C THR A 137 1.44 11.25 -3.26
N SER A 138 2.30 11.73 -4.13
CA SER A 138 3.41 10.96 -4.71
C SER A 138 4.51 10.57 -3.72
N VAL A 139 4.55 11.16 -2.53
CA VAL A 139 5.62 10.95 -1.52
C VAL A 139 5.09 10.63 -0.12
N ILE A 140 3.78 10.39 0.01
CA ILE A 140 3.11 9.95 1.25
C ILE A 140 2.20 8.75 0.96
N ASN A 141 1.72 8.06 2.00
CA ASN A 141 0.73 6.97 1.92
C ASN A 141 1.08 5.86 0.92
N GLY A 142 2.35 5.45 0.88
CA GLY A 142 2.87 4.45 -0.05
C GLY A 142 3.55 5.07 -1.28
N GLY A 143 3.25 6.32 -1.64
CA GLY A 143 3.94 7.05 -2.70
C GLY A 143 5.42 7.26 -2.37
N GLY A 144 6.31 7.11 -3.38
CA GLY A 144 7.76 7.26 -3.23
C GLY A 144 8.41 6.30 -2.21
N GLY A 145 7.77 5.17 -1.89
CA GLY A 145 8.24 4.23 -0.88
C GLY A 145 7.99 4.67 0.56
N SER A 146 7.11 5.65 0.79
CA SER A 146 6.66 6.04 2.12
C SER A 146 5.92 4.90 2.81
N ILE A 147 6.03 4.84 4.15
CA ILE A 147 5.29 3.90 4.99
C ILE A 147 4.34 4.66 5.89
N TRP A 148 3.24 4.05 6.27
CA TRP A 148 2.18 4.71 7.01
C TRP A 148 1.47 3.76 7.97
N SER A 149 0.79 4.33 8.94
CA SER A 149 -0.13 3.65 9.82
C SER A 149 -1.35 4.51 10.10
N PHE A 150 -2.44 3.89 10.51
CA PHE A 150 -3.62 4.60 10.96
C PHE A 150 -4.11 4.02 12.29
N ALA A 151 -4.73 4.85 13.10
CA ALA A 151 -5.36 4.46 14.35
C ALA A 151 -6.48 5.43 14.71
N ASP A 152 -7.46 4.93 15.43
CA ASP A 152 -8.46 5.80 16.07
C ASP A 152 -7.78 6.63 17.17
N ALA A 153 -8.04 7.93 17.16
CA ALA A 153 -7.64 8.78 18.26
C ALA A 153 -8.40 8.40 19.53
N THR A 154 -7.73 8.42 20.66
CA THR A 154 -8.42 8.22 21.96
C THR A 154 -9.55 9.24 22.13
N PRO A 155 -10.59 8.96 22.92
CA PRO A 155 -11.51 10.01 23.37
C PRO A 155 -10.73 11.19 23.97
N ARG A 156 -11.24 12.41 23.79
CA ARG A 156 -10.66 13.58 24.47
C ARG A 156 -10.66 13.38 25.96
N ASP A 157 -9.54 13.65 26.60
CA ASP A 157 -9.47 13.76 28.05
C ASP A 157 -10.03 15.12 28.54
N ALA A 158 -9.98 15.34 29.85
CA ALA A 158 -10.47 16.57 30.47
C ALA A 158 -9.71 17.82 29.99
N ASP A 159 -8.44 17.67 29.62
CA ASP A 159 -7.56 18.73 29.14
C ASP A 159 -7.53 18.79 27.60
N ARG A 160 -8.45 18.09 26.91
CA ARG A 160 -8.67 18.05 25.45
C ARG A 160 -7.56 17.35 24.66
N TRP A 161 -6.69 16.57 25.30
CA TRP A 161 -5.71 15.76 24.61
C TRP A 161 -6.34 14.51 24.00
N GLN A 162 -5.80 14.12 22.85
CA GLN A 162 -6.08 12.85 22.19
C GLN A 162 -4.77 12.22 21.78
N VAL A 163 -4.71 10.91 21.84
CA VAL A 163 -3.53 10.12 21.53
C VAL A 163 -3.80 9.25 20.31
N ILE A 164 -2.88 9.26 19.37
CA ILE A 164 -2.87 8.41 18.18
C ILE A 164 -1.71 7.42 18.31
N ALA A 165 -2.01 6.12 18.33
CA ALA A 165 -0.98 5.09 18.24
C ALA A 165 -0.35 5.12 16.85
N VAL A 166 0.98 5.20 16.78
CA VAL A 166 1.73 5.21 15.52
C VAL A 166 2.57 3.94 15.44
N ALA A 167 2.54 3.26 14.29
CA ALA A 167 3.39 2.08 14.11
C ALA A 167 4.87 2.45 14.31
N PRO A 168 5.61 1.71 15.15
CA PRO A 168 7.02 2.01 15.43
C PRO A 168 7.87 2.18 14.17
N ALA A 169 7.61 1.39 13.13
CA ALA A 169 8.33 1.46 11.86
C ALA A 169 8.24 2.83 11.17
N VAL A 170 7.09 3.53 11.31
CA VAL A 170 6.88 4.88 10.75
C VAL A 170 7.83 5.88 11.41
N VAL A 171 7.91 5.86 12.74
CA VAL A 171 8.81 6.75 13.49
C VAL A 171 10.27 6.31 13.34
N GLN A 172 10.54 5.00 13.33
CA GLN A 172 11.88 4.46 13.11
C GLN A 172 12.48 4.94 11.78
N ALA A 173 11.69 5.00 10.73
CA ALA A 173 12.16 5.50 9.43
C ALA A 173 12.70 6.94 9.53
N ARG A 174 12.12 7.77 10.40
CA ARG A 174 12.60 9.13 10.64
C ARG A 174 13.88 9.15 11.50
N VAL A 175 13.93 8.33 12.53
CA VAL A 175 15.12 8.16 13.39
C VAL A 175 16.34 7.69 12.57
N ASP A 176 16.09 6.77 11.62
CA ASP A 176 17.12 6.24 10.71
C ASP A 176 17.50 7.22 9.57
N GLY A 177 16.84 8.38 9.47
CA GLY A 177 17.09 9.37 8.42
C GLY A 177 16.59 8.95 7.03
N ARG A 178 15.64 8.01 6.96
CA ARG A 178 15.07 7.51 5.70
C ARG A 178 13.87 8.31 5.17
N CYS A 179 13.42 9.30 5.93
CA CYS A 179 12.34 10.22 5.55
C CYS A 179 12.57 11.59 6.18
N PHE A 180 11.78 12.58 5.78
CA PHE A 180 11.94 13.98 6.11
C PHE A 180 10.89 14.50 7.11
N GLY A 181 10.14 13.63 7.75
CA GLY A 181 9.07 13.94 8.69
C GLY A 181 7.81 13.14 8.37
N PHE A 182 6.67 13.64 8.85
CA PHE A 182 5.41 12.93 8.78
C PHE A 182 4.29 13.81 8.21
N ALA A 183 3.45 13.22 7.37
CA ALA A 183 2.15 13.76 6.99
C ALA A 183 1.08 13.16 7.90
N VAL A 184 0.29 14.00 8.54
CA VAL A 184 -0.81 13.61 9.43
C VAL A 184 -2.12 14.02 8.76
N MET A 185 -3.04 13.08 8.68
CA MET A 185 -4.32 13.27 8.00
C MET A 185 -5.47 12.72 8.83
N ASP A 186 -6.62 13.37 8.71
CA ASP A 186 -7.89 12.84 9.18
C ASP A 186 -8.38 11.80 8.15
N ASP A 187 -8.50 10.56 8.58
CA ASP A 187 -8.98 9.45 7.75
C ASP A 187 -10.51 9.32 7.77
N VAL A 188 -11.18 10.14 8.58
CA VAL A 188 -12.64 10.20 8.62
C VAL A 188 -13.11 11.14 7.52
N GLY A 189 -13.83 10.57 6.56
CA GLY A 189 -14.47 11.33 5.48
C GLY A 189 -15.74 12.05 5.96
N SER A 190 -16.84 11.82 5.26
CA SER A 190 -18.15 12.36 5.61
C SER A 190 -18.73 11.63 6.81
N GLU A 191 -19.40 12.37 7.69
CA GLU A 191 -20.14 11.81 8.82
C GLU A 191 -21.63 11.75 8.47
N TYR A 192 -22.23 10.60 8.74
CA TYR A 192 -23.67 10.38 8.64
C TYR A 192 -24.22 10.09 10.01
N SER A 193 -25.31 10.75 10.37
CA SER A 193 -26.06 10.41 11.55
C SER A 193 -27.54 10.20 11.20
N ARG A 194 -28.20 9.24 11.83
CA ARG A 194 -29.62 8.95 11.64
C ARG A 194 -30.37 9.22 12.96
N ASP A 195 -31.43 9.99 12.85
CA ASP A 195 -32.40 10.15 13.92
C ASP A 195 -33.80 9.81 13.36
N GLY A 196 -34.32 8.64 13.71
CA GLY A 196 -35.54 8.10 13.13
C GLY A 196 -35.37 7.92 11.60
N ASN A 197 -36.19 8.67 10.84
CA ASN A 197 -36.14 8.70 9.37
C ASN A 197 -35.33 9.88 8.80
N THR A 198 -34.71 10.67 9.67
CA THR A 198 -33.93 11.85 9.26
C THR A 198 -32.45 11.50 9.18
N PHE A 199 -31.84 11.70 8.02
CA PHE A 199 -30.41 11.60 7.83
C PHE A 199 -29.77 12.97 7.92
N THR A 200 -28.73 13.10 8.72
CA THR A 200 -27.86 14.27 8.72
C THR A 200 -26.53 13.88 8.13
N TYR A 201 -26.14 14.62 7.10
CA TYR A 201 -24.87 14.47 6.41
C TYR A 201 -23.96 15.65 6.73
N ARG A 202 -22.80 15.37 7.31
CA ARG A 202 -21.75 16.37 7.53
C ARG A 202 -20.53 16.02 6.69
N PRO A 203 -20.30 16.70 5.57
CA PRO A 203 -19.14 16.44 4.73
C PRO A 203 -17.88 17.00 5.40
N PHE A 204 -16.85 16.18 5.57
CA PHE A 204 -15.51 16.61 5.97
C PHE A 204 -15.48 17.68 7.07
N PRO A 205 -15.80 17.32 8.32
CA PRO A 205 -15.79 18.29 9.40
C PRO A 205 -14.37 18.85 9.61
N ASN A 206 -14.28 20.17 9.86
CA ASN A 206 -13.02 20.78 10.23
C ASN A 206 -12.60 20.34 11.63
N ARG A 207 -11.37 19.86 11.78
CA ARG A 207 -10.73 19.54 13.04
C ARG A 207 -9.50 20.39 13.23
N PHE A 208 -9.29 20.87 14.43
CA PHE A 208 -8.15 21.72 14.75
C PHE A 208 -7.43 21.18 15.97
N VAL A 209 -6.10 21.24 15.94
CA VAL A 209 -5.24 20.95 17.08
C VAL A 209 -4.22 22.07 17.24
N SER A 210 -3.61 22.19 18.42
CA SER A 210 -2.49 23.11 18.61
C SER A 210 -1.31 22.76 17.70
N SER A 211 -0.59 23.78 17.22
CA SER A 211 0.70 23.63 16.52
C SER A 211 1.87 23.82 17.48
N LYS A 212 3.09 23.63 16.99
CA LYS A 212 4.30 23.96 17.74
C LYS A 212 4.40 25.47 18.06
N ASP A 213 3.75 26.33 17.29
CA ASP A 213 3.73 27.78 17.44
C ASP A 213 2.64 28.27 18.42
N ASP A 214 1.87 27.35 19.00
CA ASP A 214 0.95 27.69 20.08
C ASP A 214 1.75 28.20 21.29
N LYS A 215 1.31 29.35 21.80
CA LYS A 215 1.95 30.01 22.95
C LYS A 215 1.63 29.36 24.28
N ARG A 216 0.66 28.45 24.32
CA ARG A 216 0.26 27.67 25.50
C ARG A 216 1.12 26.42 25.63
N SER A 217 0.99 25.71 26.73
CA SER A 217 1.70 24.43 26.96
C SER A 217 1.00 23.23 26.26
N THR A 218 0.34 23.48 25.14
CA THR A 218 -0.49 22.50 24.41
C THR A 218 0.14 22.05 23.09
N ARG A 219 1.46 22.23 22.92
CA ARG A 219 2.19 21.84 21.72
C ARG A 219 2.14 20.33 21.48
N PRO A 220 2.01 19.89 20.24
CA PRO A 220 2.02 18.48 19.91
C PRO A 220 3.38 17.84 20.18
N TYR A 221 3.37 16.55 20.51
CA TYR A 221 4.60 15.81 20.79
C TYR A 221 4.44 14.31 20.53
N PHE A 222 5.55 13.63 20.33
CA PHE A 222 5.59 12.16 20.39
C PHE A 222 6.02 11.69 21.76
N LEU A 223 5.42 10.57 22.21
CA LEU A 223 5.92 9.74 23.29
C LEU A 223 6.50 8.47 22.68
N LEU A 224 7.82 8.25 22.90
CA LEU A 224 8.55 7.15 22.27
C LEU A 224 9.13 6.22 23.34
N TRP A 225 8.86 4.94 23.25
CA TRP A 225 9.55 3.90 24.01
C TRP A 225 10.72 3.42 23.18
N LEU A 226 11.90 3.52 23.77
CA LEU A 226 13.16 3.31 23.08
C LEU A 226 13.96 2.20 23.75
N GLU A 227 14.65 1.41 22.95
CA GLU A 227 15.64 0.44 23.41
C GLU A 227 17.00 0.77 22.81
N ASP A 228 18.06 0.46 23.57
CA ASP A 228 19.43 0.50 23.07
C ASP A 228 19.67 -0.65 22.09
N GLY A 229 20.26 -0.35 20.96
CA GLY A 229 20.65 -1.33 19.97
C GLY A 229 20.38 -0.83 18.57
N ALA A 230 21.30 -1.11 17.66
CA ALA A 230 21.05 -0.90 16.24
C ALA A 230 19.85 -1.75 15.87
N HIS A 231 18.78 -1.10 15.40
CA HIS A 231 17.70 -1.79 14.73
C HIS A 231 18.31 -2.40 13.47
N GLU A 232 18.38 -3.73 13.40
CA GLU A 232 18.46 -4.36 12.11
C GLU A 232 17.16 -3.99 11.40
N SER A 233 17.23 -2.94 10.59
CA SER A 233 16.15 -2.60 9.69
C SER A 233 15.80 -3.87 8.93
N PRO A 234 14.53 -4.30 8.87
CA PRO A 234 14.16 -5.50 8.11
C PRO A 234 14.48 -5.39 6.61
N THR A 235 15.31 -4.43 6.22
CA THR A 235 15.74 -4.15 4.86
C THR A 235 17.23 -3.88 4.72
N THR A 236 18.04 -4.15 5.71
CA THR A 236 19.41 -4.54 5.38
C THR A 236 19.39 -6.05 5.19
N VAL A 237 18.88 -6.49 4.05
CA VAL A 237 19.46 -7.66 3.41
C VAL A 237 20.96 -7.47 3.58
N SER A 238 21.60 -8.38 4.31
CA SER A 238 23.04 -8.36 4.57
C SER A 238 23.78 -7.89 3.30
N PRO A 239 24.80 -7.01 3.38
CA PRO A 239 25.54 -6.58 2.20
C PRO A 239 26.13 -7.72 1.37
N LYS A 240 26.13 -8.94 1.90
CA LYS A 240 26.52 -10.17 1.18
C LYS A 240 25.42 -10.72 0.26
N THR A 241 24.19 -10.24 0.37
CA THR A 241 23.07 -10.47 -0.55
C THR A 241 22.41 -9.16 -0.92
N ALA A 242 23.16 -8.07 -0.95
CA ALA A 242 22.69 -6.87 -1.58
C ALA A 242 22.14 -7.31 -2.94
N VAL A 243 20.80 -7.20 -3.10
CA VAL A 243 20.27 -6.96 -4.43
C VAL A 243 21.07 -5.77 -4.90
N VAL A 244 22.07 -6.02 -5.74
CA VAL A 244 22.64 -4.98 -6.55
C VAL A 244 21.46 -4.58 -7.45
N MET A 245 20.57 -3.72 -6.91
CA MET A 245 19.91 -2.78 -7.77
C MET A 245 21.07 -2.25 -8.61
N PRO A 246 21.10 -2.48 -9.93
CA PRO A 246 22.15 -1.88 -10.73
C PRO A 246 22.20 -0.44 -10.28
N ALA A 247 23.38 0.03 -9.85
CA ALA A 247 23.59 1.32 -9.18
C ALA A 247 23.15 2.52 -10.04
N GLN A 248 22.58 2.24 -11.15
CA GLN A 248 21.69 2.94 -12.04
C GLN A 248 20.70 1.90 -12.56
N LEU A 249 19.42 2.09 -12.33
CA LEU A 249 18.47 1.78 -13.40
C LEU A 249 19.18 2.31 -14.66
N PRO A 250 19.41 1.48 -15.71
CA PRO A 250 20.03 2.00 -16.92
C PRO A 250 19.29 3.29 -17.21
N PRO A 251 19.98 4.44 -17.36
CA PRO A 251 19.31 5.72 -17.48
C PRO A 251 18.19 5.48 -18.44
N LEU A 252 16.95 5.87 -18.06
CA LEU A 252 15.79 5.81 -18.97
C LEU A 252 16.38 6.26 -20.27
N ARG A 253 16.69 5.33 -21.17
CA ARG A 253 17.58 5.60 -22.29
C ARG A 253 17.06 6.88 -22.89
N GLU A 254 17.83 7.96 -22.75
CA GLU A 254 17.67 9.07 -23.67
C GLU A 254 17.61 8.38 -25.02
N ALA A 255 16.43 8.43 -25.65
CA ALA A 255 16.15 7.64 -26.82
C ALA A 255 17.18 8.05 -27.91
N ALA A 256 18.31 7.42 -27.84
CA ALA A 256 19.08 7.20 -29.04
C ALA A 256 18.08 6.52 -29.96
N ALA A 257 17.65 7.18 -31.04
CA ALA A 257 16.56 6.81 -31.91
C ALA A 257 16.54 5.28 -32.06
N ALA A 258 15.80 4.60 -31.18
CA ALA A 258 15.80 3.16 -31.13
C ALA A 258 15.20 2.75 -32.45
N ALA A 259 15.88 1.93 -33.19
CA ALA A 259 15.38 1.44 -34.48
C ALA A 259 14.02 0.81 -34.14
N LYS A 260 12.95 1.40 -34.67
CA LYS A 260 11.57 0.99 -34.42
C LYS A 260 11.49 -0.52 -34.64
N LEU A 261 10.88 -1.24 -33.68
CA LEU A 261 10.67 -2.67 -33.83
C LEU A 261 9.98 -2.93 -35.18
N PRO A 262 10.36 -3.98 -35.92
CA PRO A 262 9.80 -4.28 -37.24
C PRO A 262 8.31 -4.65 -37.18
N ILE A 263 7.75 -4.79 -36.01
CA ILE A 263 6.34 -5.07 -35.74
C ILE A 263 5.87 -4.27 -34.52
N ASP A 264 4.61 -3.86 -34.52
CA ASP A 264 4.00 -3.18 -33.38
C ASP A 264 3.88 -4.15 -32.21
N CYS A 265 4.63 -3.88 -31.16
CA CYS A 265 4.56 -4.54 -29.86
C CYS A 265 4.23 -3.49 -28.81
N ARG A 266 3.34 -3.82 -27.89
CA ARG A 266 2.89 -2.90 -26.84
C ARG A 266 2.96 -3.56 -25.47
N ASP A 267 3.28 -2.77 -24.45
CA ASP A 267 3.26 -3.21 -23.06
C ASP A 267 1.83 -3.42 -22.54
N GLU A 268 1.67 -3.75 -21.27
CA GLU A 268 0.39 -3.96 -20.59
C GLU A 268 -0.48 -2.70 -20.51
N PHE A 269 0.09 -1.52 -20.69
CA PHE A 269 -0.61 -0.23 -20.72
C PHE A 269 -0.99 0.21 -22.15
N GLY A 270 -0.61 -0.58 -23.16
CA GLY A 270 -0.87 -0.27 -24.56
C GLY A 270 0.17 0.68 -25.18
N GLU A 271 1.27 1.00 -24.46
CA GLU A 271 2.32 1.85 -24.98
C GLU A 271 3.30 1.07 -25.88
N PRO A 272 3.77 1.67 -26.99
CA PRO A 272 4.68 1.00 -27.90
C PRO A 272 6.01 0.62 -27.25
N LEU A 273 6.37 -0.66 -27.33
CA LEU A 273 7.67 -1.15 -26.88
C LEU A 273 8.79 -0.64 -27.81
N GLN A 274 9.86 -0.13 -27.21
CA GLN A 274 11.06 0.32 -27.92
C GLN A 274 12.07 -0.82 -28.11
N SER A 275 12.03 -1.84 -27.28
CA SER A 275 12.87 -3.04 -27.38
C SER A 275 12.11 -4.26 -26.82
N LEU A 276 12.62 -5.44 -27.06
CA LEU A 276 12.16 -6.70 -26.47
C LEU A 276 13.06 -7.11 -25.29
N ASP A 277 13.56 -6.13 -24.55
CA ASP A 277 14.31 -6.33 -23.31
C ASP A 277 13.38 -6.13 -22.11
N PHE A 278 13.07 -7.20 -21.41
CA PHE A 278 12.14 -7.24 -20.31
C PHE A 278 12.87 -7.33 -18.97
N TYR A 279 12.19 -6.94 -17.89
CA TYR A 279 12.70 -6.99 -16.53
C TYR A 279 11.59 -7.49 -15.62
N ALA A 280 11.88 -8.46 -14.76
CA ALA A 280 10.90 -9.00 -13.83
C ALA A 280 11.53 -9.61 -12.58
N ALA A 281 10.76 -9.66 -11.50
CA ALA A 281 11.10 -10.39 -10.29
C ALA A 281 10.71 -11.88 -10.41
N LYS A 282 11.26 -12.71 -9.54
CA LYS A 282 10.78 -14.09 -9.37
C LYS A 282 9.37 -14.07 -8.78
N GLY A 283 8.46 -14.89 -9.30
CA GLY A 283 7.06 -14.93 -8.90
C GLY A 283 6.19 -13.83 -9.52
N GLU A 284 6.72 -13.07 -10.48
CA GLU A 284 6.00 -12.06 -11.24
C GLU A 284 5.34 -12.64 -12.48
N ALA A 285 4.17 -12.12 -12.84
CA ALA A 285 3.54 -12.30 -14.14
C ALA A 285 3.56 -10.96 -14.88
N MET A 286 3.94 -10.96 -16.14
CA MET A 286 3.95 -9.80 -17.01
C MET A 286 3.39 -10.16 -18.39
N SER A 287 2.88 -9.17 -19.11
CA SER A 287 2.32 -9.39 -20.44
C SER A 287 2.72 -8.30 -21.42
N PHE A 288 2.65 -8.61 -22.70
CA PHE A 288 2.76 -7.65 -23.79
C PHE A 288 1.98 -8.16 -25.00
N THR A 289 1.66 -7.28 -25.92
CA THR A 289 0.93 -7.61 -27.13
C THR A 289 1.79 -7.48 -28.38
N VAL A 290 1.51 -8.30 -29.36
CA VAL A 290 2.15 -8.29 -30.68
C VAL A 290 1.05 -8.21 -31.74
N ALA A 291 1.16 -7.29 -32.69
CA ALA A 291 0.16 -7.05 -33.74
C ALA A 291 0.11 -8.17 -34.80
N ALA A 292 0.51 -9.39 -34.47
CA ALA A 292 0.41 -10.57 -35.31
C ALA A 292 0.42 -11.84 -34.44
N ALA A 293 0.15 -12.98 -35.07
CA ALA A 293 0.32 -14.28 -34.42
C ALA A 293 1.80 -14.47 -34.02
N ALA A 294 2.04 -14.61 -32.73
CA ALA A 294 3.39 -14.65 -32.17
C ALA A 294 3.51 -15.62 -30.99
N ARG A 295 4.71 -16.10 -30.74
CA ARG A 295 5.09 -16.84 -29.53
C ARG A 295 6.48 -16.46 -29.07
N ILE A 296 6.75 -16.53 -27.80
CA ILE A 296 8.07 -16.26 -27.23
C ILE A 296 8.73 -17.57 -26.77
N GLU A 297 10.03 -17.66 -26.96
CA GLU A 297 10.87 -18.77 -26.50
C GLU A 297 11.92 -18.19 -25.54
N LEU A 298 11.69 -18.35 -24.25
CA LEU A 298 12.59 -17.97 -23.15
C LEU A 298 12.78 -19.16 -22.21
N ALA A 299 14.01 -19.47 -21.87
CA ALA A 299 14.31 -20.52 -20.88
C ALA A 299 13.86 -20.09 -19.48
N GLN A 300 13.55 -21.05 -18.61
CA GLN A 300 13.20 -20.84 -17.21
C GLN A 300 11.92 -20.01 -16.96
N VAL A 301 11.14 -19.73 -17.97
CA VAL A 301 9.92 -18.91 -17.89
C VAL A 301 8.74 -19.74 -18.40
N LYS A 302 7.63 -19.69 -17.69
CA LYS A 302 6.37 -20.24 -18.22
C LYS A 302 5.73 -19.19 -19.11
N THR A 303 5.30 -19.59 -20.30
CA THR A 303 4.72 -18.68 -21.29
C THR A 303 3.31 -19.12 -21.67
N LYS A 304 2.42 -18.16 -21.82
CA LYS A 304 1.11 -18.34 -22.46
C LYS A 304 1.01 -17.38 -23.64
N SER A 305 0.33 -17.81 -24.68
CA SER A 305 0.00 -16.94 -25.83
C SER A 305 -1.44 -17.16 -26.21
N PHE A 306 -2.20 -16.11 -26.35
CA PHE A 306 -3.60 -16.16 -26.77
C PHE A 306 -3.93 -14.98 -27.68
N THR A 307 -4.87 -15.23 -28.60
CA THR A 307 -5.33 -14.21 -29.54
C THR A 307 -6.33 -13.32 -28.84
N MET A 308 -6.11 -12.02 -28.89
CA MET A 308 -6.99 -11.03 -28.28
C MET A 308 -8.21 -10.73 -29.18
N PRO A 309 -9.41 -10.57 -28.61
CA PRO A 309 -10.48 -9.91 -29.35
C PRO A 309 -10.14 -8.43 -29.55
N LEU A 310 -10.42 -7.89 -30.73
CA LEU A 310 -10.30 -6.45 -31.03
C LEU A 310 -11.47 -5.65 -30.44
N VAL A 311 -11.89 -5.96 -29.23
CA VAL A 311 -12.96 -5.22 -28.54
C VAL A 311 -12.31 -4.28 -27.55
N GLU A 312 -12.35 -3.00 -27.81
CA GLU A 312 -11.94 -1.90 -26.93
C GLU A 312 -10.50 -1.94 -26.42
N GLY A 313 -9.59 -2.68 -27.09
CA GLY A 313 -8.16 -2.66 -26.75
C GLY A 313 -7.75 -3.49 -25.53
N HIS A 314 -8.64 -4.28 -24.94
CA HIS A 314 -8.35 -5.08 -23.77
C HIS A 314 -8.29 -6.58 -24.08
N ALA A 315 -7.29 -7.25 -23.52
CA ALA A 315 -7.14 -8.69 -23.56
C ALA A 315 -8.05 -9.38 -22.55
N ASP A 316 -8.81 -10.36 -22.97
CA ASP A 316 -9.51 -11.26 -22.07
C ASP A 316 -9.11 -12.71 -22.40
N PRO A 317 -8.24 -13.36 -21.60
CA PRO A 317 -7.77 -14.72 -21.86
C PRO A 317 -8.90 -15.76 -21.75
N LEU A 318 -10.04 -15.43 -21.16
CA LEU A 318 -11.21 -16.31 -21.08
C LEU A 318 -12.17 -16.12 -22.26
N LYS A 319 -11.94 -15.11 -23.08
CA LYS A 319 -12.69 -14.83 -24.31
C LYS A 319 -11.73 -14.65 -25.48
N PRO A 320 -11.07 -15.73 -25.91
CA PRO A 320 -10.08 -15.62 -26.99
C PRO A 320 -10.76 -15.12 -28.26
N GLY A 321 -10.11 -14.15 -28.91
CA GLY A 321 -10.49 -13.68 -30.22
C GLY A 321 -10.16 -14.70 -31.30
N GLY A 322 -10.65 -14.46 -32.53
CA GLY A 322 -10.33 -15.26 -33.72
C GLY A 322 -9.80 -14.38 -34.85
N GLY A 323 -9.14 -14.99 -35.84
CA GLY A 323 -8.68 -14.31 -37.05
C GLY A 323 -7.34 -13.58 -36.90
N GLU A 324 -7.22 -12.40 -37.52
CA GLU A 324 -5.98 -11.59 -37.55
C GLU A 324 -5.75 -10.73 -36.31
N SER A 325 -6.37 -11.08 -35.19
CA SER A 325 -6.26 -10.33 -33.93
C SER A 325 -4.83 -10.36 -33.38
N PRO A 326 -4.40 -9.33 -32.64
CA PRO A 326 -3.09 -9.33 -31.99
C PRO A 326 -2.98 -10.49 -30.99
N THR A 327 -1.74 -10.93 -30.77
CA THR A 327 -1.41 -11.95 -29.76
C THR A 327 -0.99 -11.27 -28.48
N CYS A 328 -1.65 -11.61 -27.37
CA CYS A 328 -1.12 -11.35 -26.03
C CYS A 328 -0.17 -12.48 -25.64
N ILE A 329 1.00 -12.11 -25.12
CA ILE A 329 2.00 -13.03 -24.59
C ILE A 329 2.15 -12.74 -23.11
N GLU A 330 1.90 -13.75 -22.30
CA GLU A 330 2.15 -13.70 -20.85
C GLU A 330 3.40 -14.48 -20.50
N LEU A 331 4.21 -13.90 -19.63
CA LEU A 331 5.40 -14.48 -19.04
C LEU A 331 5.20 -14.62 -17.54
N TYR A 332 5.34 -15.81 -17.03
CA TYR A 332 5.40 -16.05 -15.59
C TYR A 332 6.80 -16.50 -15.20
N ILE A 333 7.41 -15.75 -14.29
CA ILE A 333 8.76 -16.01 -13.79
C ILE A 333 8.66 -16.89 -12.54
N PRO A 334 9.08 -18.17 -12.58
CA PRO A 334 9.01 -19.04 -11.43
C PRO A 334 9.78 -18.50 -10.23
N LYS A 335 9.34 -18.83 -9.01
CA LYS A 335 10.01 -18.41 -7.76
C LYS A 335 11.43 -18.95 -7.64
N ASP A 336 11.71 -20.08 -8.27
CA ASP A 336 13.01 -20.77 -8.31
C ASP A 336 13.85 -20.39 -9.53
N ALA A 337 13.38 -19.47 -10.38
CA ALA A 337 14.15 -18.99 -11.52
C ALA A 337 15.50 -18.42 -11.08
N LYS A 338 16.56 -18.68 -11.88
CA LYS A 338 17.87 -18.09 -11.61
C LYS A 338 17.87 -16.60 -11.95
N ALA A 339 18.40 -15.78 -11.04
CA ALA A 339 18.61 -14.37 -11.30
C ALA A 339 19.65 -14.17 -12.42
N GLY A 340 19.47 -13.12 -13.21
CA GLY A 340 20.36 -12.75 -14.30
C GLY A 340 19.63 -12.59 -15.63
N ARG A 341 20.41 -12.33 -16.69
CA ARG A 341 19.87 -12.11 -18.03
C ARG A 341 19.66 -13.44 -18.75
N ILE A 342 18.46 -13.65 -19.26
CA ILE A 342 18.06 -14.77 -20.11
C ILE A 342 17.82 -14.21 -21.50
N THR A 343 18.40 -14.82 -22.52
CA THR A 343 18.16 -14.47 -23.93
C THR A 343 17.23 -15.47 -24.59
N GLY A 344 16.42 -14.99 -25.50
CA GLY A 344 15.45 -15.80 -26.23
C GLY A 344 15.06 -15.21 -27.55
N ARG A 345 13.93 -15.65 -28.08
CA ARG A 345 13.43 -15.22 -29.37
C ARG A 345 11.91 -15.05 -29.37
N LEU A 346 11.47 -13.95 -29.95
CA LEU A 346 10.06 -13.76 -30.33
C LEU A 346 9.87 -14.27 -31.75
N LYS A 347 9.02 -15.26 -31.94
CA LYS A 347 8.69 -15.88 -33.22
C LYS A 347 7.39 -15.30 -33.76
N ILE A 348 7.44 -14.78 -35.00
CA ILE A 348 6.31 -14.16 -35.68
C ILE A 348 6.27 -14.70 -37.08
N GLY A 349 5.45 -15.72 -37.37
CA GLY A 349 5.51 -16.45 -38.63
C GLY A 349 6.94 -16.99 -38.92
N ALA A 350 7.52 -16.60 -40.04
CA ALA A 350 8.89 -16.96 -40.40
C ALA A 350 9.98 -16.06 -39.77
N GLN A 351 9.59 -14.94 -39.17
CA GLN A 351 10.53 -14.01 -38.52
C GLN A 351 10.88 -14.46 -37.10
N SER A 352 12.10 -14.09 -36.69
CA SER A 352 12.60 -14.40 -35.34
C SER A 352 13.41 -13.23 -34.81
N LEU A 353 12.80 -12.49 -33.86
CA LEU A 353 13.42 -11.33 -33.24
C LEU A 353 14.13 -11.73 -31.95
N PRO A 354 15.35 -11.23 -31.69
CA PRO A 354 15.99 -11.46 -30.40
C PRO A 354 15.23 -10.74 -29.29
N CYS A 355 15.13 -11.39 -28.14
CA CYS A 355 14.56 -10.80 -26.94
C CYS A 355 15.40 -11.19 -25.70
N SER A 356 15.24 -10.47 -24.63
CA SER A 356 15.88 -10.82 -23.36
C SER A 356 14.96 -10.51 -22.16
N LEU A 357 15.17 -11.27 -21.10
CA LEU A 357 14.54 -11.03 -19.80
C LEU A 357 15.64 -10.98 -18.74
N THR A 358 15.68 -9.91 -17.97
CA THR A 358 16.51 -9.81 -16.78
C THR A 358 15.68 -10.17 -15.55
N VAL A 359 15.98 -11.30 -14.92
CA VAL A 359 15.34 -11.74 -13.69
C VAL A 359 16.09 -11.14 -12.52
N TRP A 360 15.41 -10.34 -11.71
CA TRP A 360 15.97 -9.76 -10.50
C TRP A 360 16.20 -10.81 -9.41
N ASN A 361 17.20 -10.59 -8.55
CA ASN A 361 17.54 -11.53 -7.48
C ASN A 361 16.68 -11.33 -6.22
N PHE A 362 15.39 -11.15 -6.39
CA PHE A 362 14.43 -11.21 -5.30
C PHE A 362 13.14 -11.90 -5.76
N THR A 363 12.40 -12.43 -4.81
CA THR A 363 11.13 -13.12 -5.04
C THR A 363 9.99 -12.32 -4.47
N LEU A 364 8.95 -12.09 -5.24
CA LEU A 364 7.74 -11.47 -4.74
C LEU A 364 7.09 -12.37 -3.67
N PRO A 365 6.74 -11.84 -2.50
CA PRO A 365 6.12 -12.63 -1.43
C PRO A 365 4.76 -13.15 -1.86
N ASP A 366 4.31 -14.28 -1.31
CA ASP A 366 2.95 -14.78 -1.58
C ASP A 366 1.90 -13.86 -0.99
N HIS A 367 2.13 -13.42 0.24
CA HIS A 367 1.31 -12.41 0.88
C HIS A 367 1.48 -11.04 0.20
N LEU A 368 0.37 -10.39 -0.13
CA LEU A 368 0.36 -9.11 -0.81
C LEU A 368 0.43 -7.97 0.22
N SER A 369 1.44 -7.12 0.13
CA SER A 369 1.52 -5.89 0.94
C SER A 369 0.51 -4.82 0.51
N PHE A 370 0.06 -4.90 -0.73
CA PHE A 370 -1.04 -4.13 -1.30
C PHE A 370 -1.97 -5.09 -2.04
N ILE A 371 -3.26 -5.07 -1.72
CA ILE A 371 -4.25 -5.97 -2.32
C ILE A 371 -5.08 -5.18 -3.33
N PRO A 372 -4.72 -5.18 -4.61
CA PRO A 372 -5.55 -4.59 -5.64
C PRO A 372 -6.81 -5.43 -5.80
N GLN A 373 -7.96 -4.77 -5.79
CA GLN A 373 -9.24 -5.43 -5.93
C GLN A 373 -9.91 -5.00 -7.24
N MET A 374 -10.32 -5.98 -8.03
CA MET A 374 -11.06 -5.75 -9.26
C MET A 374 -12.56 -5.89 -9.00
N ASN A 375 -13.34 -4.98 -9.56
CA ASN A 375 -14.80 -5.09 -9.52
C ASN A 375 -15.26 -6.27 -10.39
N ALA A 376 -16.06 -7.16 -9.79
CA ALA A 376 -16.43 -8.44 -10.38
C ALA A 376 -17.89 -8.51 -10.86
N TYR A 377 -18.53 -7.40 -11.14
CA TYR A 377 -19.89 -7.40 -11.65
C TYR A 377 -19.95 -8.00 -13.06
N GLY A 378 -20.95 -8.83 -13.31
CA GLY A 378 -21.22 -9.36 -14.64
C GLY A 378 -20.42 -10.58 -15.09
N LEU A 379 -19.69 -11.24 -14.17
CA LEU A 379 -18.92 -12.46 -14.47
C LEU A 379 -19.74 -13.76 -14.47
N ALA A 380 -21.03 -13.69 -14.74
CA ALA A 380 -21.93 -14.84 -14.65
C ALA A 380 -21.44 -16.06 -15.48
N GLY A 381 -21.34 -17.22 -14.82
CA GLY A 381 -20.90 -18.48 -15.40
C GLY A 381 -19.39 -18.72 -15.45
N HIS A 382 -18.56 -17.71 -15.20
CA HIS A 382 -17.09 -17.80 -15.26
C HIS A 382 -16.38 -17.25 -14.03
N GLN A 383 -17.07 -17.05 -12.91
CA GLN A 383 -16.51 -16.43 -11.71
C GLN A 383 -15.24 -17.11 -11.22
N ARG A 384 -15.23 -18.45 -11.15
CA ARG A 384 -14.05 -19.21 -10.69
C ARG A 384 -12.84 -19.01 -11.60
N ASP A 385 -13.05 -18.95 -12.90
CA ASP A 385 -11.97 -18.75 -13.87
C ASP A 385 -11.36 -17.36 -13.75
N TYR A 386 -12.18 -16.32 -13.52
CA TYR A 386 -11.69 -14.98 -13.28
C TYR A 386 -10.99 -14.84 -11.92
N TYR A 387 -11.42 -15.54 -10.86
CA TYR A 387 -10.69 -15.62 -9.61
C TYR A 387 -9.30 -16.25 -9.81
N ARG A 388 -9.20 -17.30 -10.61
CA ARG A 388 -7.94 -17.96 -10.95
C ARG A 388 -7.02 -17.03 -11.74
N LEU A 389 -7.57 -16.31 -12.72
CA LEU A 389 -6.83 -15.32 -13.50
C LEU A 389 -6.33 -14.18 -12.61
N ALA A 390 -7.18 -13.61 -11.77
CA ALA A 390 -6.80 -12.57 -10.82
C ALA A 390 -5.69 -13.02 -9.88
N GLN A 391 -5.79 -14.25 -9.34
CA GLN A 391 -4.79 -14.84 -8.46
C GLN A 391 -3.42 -15.02 -9.15
N GLU A 392 -3.40 -15.43 -10.41
CA GLU A 392 -2.18 -15.56 -11.21
C GLU A 392 -1.48 -14.20 -11.36
N HIS A 393 -2.26 -13.12 -11.52
CA HIS A 393 -1.79 -11.74 -11.68
C HIS A 393 -1.68 -10.96 -10.37
N ARG A 394 -1.68 -11.62 -9.21
CA ARG A 394 -1.46 -11.01 -7.90
C ARG A 394 -2.51 -9.94 -7.54
N THR A 395 -3.72 -10.16 -7.95
CA THR A 395 -4.89 -9.35 -7.60
C THR A 395 -6.03 -10.25 -7.13
N THR A 396 -7.14 -9.68 -6.68
CA THR A 396 -8.33 -10.43 -6.31
C THR A 396 -9.59 -9.76 -6.85
N LEU A 397 -10.66 -10.53 -6.96
CA LEU A 397 -11.98 -9.96 -7.17
C LEU A 397 -12.56 -9.55 -5.83
N ASN A 398 -13.24 -8.41 -5.79
CA ASN A 398 -13.70 -7.84 -4.52
C ASN A 398 -14.97 -8.50 -3.96
N VAL A 399 -15.65 -9.36 -4.71
CA VAL A 399 -16.99 -9.82 -4.37
C VAL A 399 -17.08 -11.34 -4.41
N LEU A 400 -17.41 -11.92 -3.25
CA LEU A 400 -17.94 -13.27 -3.06
C LEU A 400 -19.31 -13.10 -2.42
N PRO A 401 -20.23 -13.63 -2.85
CA PRO A 401 -21.08 -14.09 -3.89
C PRO A 401 -22.04 -13.02 -4.40
N TYR A 402 -21.63 -11.78 -4.51
CA TYR A 402 -22.47 -10.65 -4.87
C TYR A 402 -22.85 -10.68 -6.36
N ARG A 403 -24.12 -10.43 -6.65
CA ARG A 403 -24.60 -10.16 -8.00
C ARG A 403 -25.03 -8.71 -8.12
N GLY A 404 -24.96 -8.14 -9.30
CA GLY A 404 -25.42 -6.77 -9.58
C GLY A 404 -26.89 -6.47 -9.23
N THR A 405 -27.65 -7.49 -8.83
CA THR A 405 -29.01 -7.37 -8.28
C THR A 405 -29.06 -7.26 -6.77
N GLY A 406 -27.89 -7.20 -6.07
CA GLY A 406 -27.81 -7.21 -4.63
C GLY A 406 -28.07 -8.57 -3.95
N ARG A 407 -28.32 -9.62 -4.73
CA ARG A 407 -28.61 -10.95 -4.18
C ARG A 407 -27.34 -11.73 -3.93
N VAL A 408 -27.23 -12.27 -2.72
CA VAL A 408 -26.20 -13.22 -2.33
C VAL A 408 -26.51 -14.60 -2.91
N THR A 409 -25.56 -15.20 -3.66
CA THR A 409 -25.64 -16.59 -4.09
C THR A 409 -24.81 -17.46 -3.14
N ALA A 410 -25.30 -18.63 -2.80
CA ALA A 410 -24.67 -19.54 -1.84
C ALA A 410 -24.42 -18.92 -0.45
N GLY A 411 -25.20 -17.91 -0.05
CA GLY A 411 -25.14 -17.38 1.31
C GLY A 411 -25.50 -18.44 2.34
N PRO A 412 -25.01 -18.29 3.59
CA PRO A 412 -25.39 -19.20 4.66
C PRO A 412 -26.90 -19.12 4.95
N GLU A 413 -27.49 -20.25 5.33
CA GLU A 413 -28.90 -20.34 5.68
C GLU A 413 -29.06 -20.39 7.20
N ILE A 414 -30.05 -19.67 7.77
CA ILE A 414 -30.36 -19.74 9.19
C ILE A 414 -31.32 -20.93 9.40
N LYS A 415 -30.91 -21.91 10.20
CA LYS A 415 -31.73 -23.05 10.58
C LYS A 415 -32.81 -22.65 11.58
N PRO A 416 -33.89 -23.46 11.74
CA PRO A 416 -34.95 -23.16 12.71
C PRO A 416 -34.49 -23.02 14.17
N ASP A 417 -33.34 -23.61 14.54
CA ASP A 417 -32.72 -23.51 15.85
C ASP A 417 -31.84 -22.27 16.03
N GLY A 418 -31.77 -21.39 15.02
CA GLY A 418 -30.97 -20.16 15.02
C GLY A 418 -29.49 -20.36 14.66
N THR A 419 -29.06 -21.58 14.36
CA THR A 419 -27.68 -21.85 13.88
C THR A 419 -27.57 -21.55 12.39
N TRP A 420 -26.33 -21.28 11.94
CA TRP A 420 -26.04 -21.00 10.55
C TRP A 420 -25.58 -22.26 9.81
N ASP A 421 -26.12 -22.52 8.64
CA ASP A 421 -25.66 -23.55 7.72
C ASP A 421 -24.77 -22.96 6.65
N TRP A 422 -23.48 -23.21 6.74
CA TRP A 422 -22.46 -22.72 5.80
C TRP A 422 -22.16 -23.70 4.66
N THR A 423 -22.82 -24.85 4.60
CA THR A 423 -22.49 -25.94 3.67
C THR A 423 -22.41 -25.48 2.22
N LYS A 424 -23.34 -24.65 1.76
CA LYS A 424 -23.33 -24.13 0.39
C LYS A 424 -22.22 -23.13 0.16
N TRP A 425 -21.96 -22.28 1.16
CA TRP A 425 -20.87 -21.31 1.14
C TRP A 425 -19.52 -22.02 1.06
N ASP A 426 -19.27 -22.97 1.95
CA ASP A 426 -18.00 -23.68 2.03
C ASP A 426 -17.73 -24.47 0.73
N ALA A 427 -18.75 -25.08 0.14
CA ALA A 427 -18.62 -25.78 -1.13
C ALA A 427 -18.28 -24.85 -2.31
N GLU A 428 -18.83 -23.64 -2.32
CA GLU A 428 -18.63 -22.67 -3.41
C GLU A 428 -17.33 -21.87 -3.24
N PHE A 429 -17.05 -21.36 -2.02
CA PHE A 429 -15.97 -20.41 -1.77
C PHE A 429 -14.82 -20.98 -0.96
N GLY A 430 -14.99 -22.08 -0.23
CA GLY A 430 -13.93 -22.73 0.53
C GLY A 430 -12.66 -22.92 -0.29
N PRO A 431 -12.72 -23.47 -1.52
CA PRO A 431 -11.54 -23.63 -2.36
C PRO A 431 -10.77 -22.37 -2.73
N LEU A 432 -11.42 -21.19 -2.72
CA LEU A 432 -10.76 -19.92 -2.92
C LEU A 432 -10.06 -19.45 -1.63
N LEU A 433 -10.69 -19.73 -0.48
CA LEU A 433 -10.24 -19.28 0.84
C LEU A 433 -9.12 -20.18 1.40
N ASP A 434 -9.06 -21.45 1.01
CA ASP A 434 -7.98 -22.38 1.39
C ASP A 434 -6.87 -22.49 0.31
N GLY A 435 -7.08 -21.88 -0.86
CA GLY A 435 -6.16 -21.88 -1.99
C GLY A 435 -6.23 -23.12 -2.87
N SER A 436 -7.02 -24.14 -2.53
CA SER A 436 -7.08 -25.38 -3.31
C SER A 436 -7.57 -25.17 -4.75
N ALA A 437 -8.34 -24.10 -5.01
CA ALA A 437 -8.76 -23.70 -6.36
C ALA A 437 -7.60 -23.27 -7.27
N PHE A 438 -6.41 -23.02 -6.71
CA PHE A 438 -5.26 -22.42 -7.40
C PHE A 438 -4.04 -23.34 -7.49
N HIS A 439 -4.14 -24.59 -7.00
CA HIS A 439 -3.00 -25.50 -6.83
C HIS A 439 -2.21 -25.78 -8.12
N ASP A 440 -2.85 -25.73 -9.27
CA ASP A 440 -2.26 -25.94 -10.60
C ASP A 440 -1.77 -24.64 -11.26
N LEU A 441 -2.01 -23.48 -10.66
CA LEU A 441 -1.53 -22.19 -11.17
C LEU A 441 -0.03 -22.02 -10.88
N PRO A 442 0.67 -21.16 -11.64
CA PRO A 442 2.09 -20.86 -11.42
C PRO A 442 2.41 -20.40 -9.99
N ARG A 443 1.53 -19.64 -9.32
CA ARG A 443 1.72 -19.23 -7.93
C ARG A 443 1.48 -20.36 -6.92
N GLY A 444 0.79 -21.43 -7.33
CA GLY A 444 0.40 -22.53 -6.44
C GLY A 444 -0.83 -22.20 -5.58
N ALA A 445 -1.06 -23.04 -4.57
CA ALA A 445 -2.23 -22.97 -3.70
C ALA A 445 -2.16 -21.78 -2.70
N VAL A 446 -2.04 -20.57 -3.19
CA VAL A 446 -2.07 -19.35 -2.37
C VAL A 446 -3.51 -18.85 -2.26
N PRO A 447 -4.11 -18.77 -1.06
CA PRO A 447 -5.49 -18.30 -0.87
C PRO A 447 -5.69 -16.86 -1.34
N ILE A 448 -6.94 -16.48 -1.60
CA ILE A 448 -7.29 -15.05 -1.71
C ILE A 448 -7.19 -14.40 -0.32
N GLU A 449 -6.75 -13.15 -0.27
CA GLU A 449 -6.45 -12.45 0.99
C GLU A 449 -7.54 -11.45 1.40
N ALA A 450 -8.41 -11.07 0.47
CA ALA A 450 -9.48 -10.13 0.74
C ALA A 450 -10.69 -10.34 -0.18
N PHE A 451 -11.88 -10.07 0.35
CA PHE A 451 -13.15 -10.05 -0.36
C PHE A 451 -14.18 -9.26 0.45
N TYR A 452 -15.27 -8.84 -0.19
CA TYR A 452 -16.44 -8.32 0.51
C TYR A 452 -17.35 -9.46 0.94
N LEU A 453 -17.65 -9.50 2.23
CA LEU A 453 -18.66 -10.39 2.77
C LEU A 453 -20.03 -9.69 2.73
N MET A 454 -20.81 -10.00 1.68
CA MET A 454 -22.17 -9.50 1.53
C MET A 454 -23.12 -10.55 2.06
N LEU A 455 -23.79 -10.30 3.18
CA LEU A 455 -24.69 -11.25 3.81
C LEU A 455 -26.10 -11.15 3.23
N ASN A 456 -26.62 -9.99 3.03
CA ASN A 456 -27.87 -9.70 2.32
C ASN A 456 -27.97 -8.18 2.15
N GLU A 457 -28.02 -7.71 0.93
CA GLU A 457 -28.15 -6.28 0.65
C GLU A 457 -29.23 -6.08 -0.41
N ASN A 458 -30.18 -5.21 -0.12
CA ASN A 458 -31.15 -4.74 -1.10
C ASN A 458 -30.65 -3.44 -1.72
N TRP A 459 -30.61 -3.37 -3.03
CA TRP A 459 -30.25 -2.16 -3.78
C TRP A 459 -31.46 -1.64 -4.56
N PRO A 460 -31.77 -0.34 -4.54
CA PRO A 460 -31.18 0.70 -3.70
C PRO A 460 -31.48 0.46 -2.22
N MET A 461 -30.56 0.86 -1.37
CA MET A 461 -30.54 0.49 0.02
C MET A 461 -31.77 1.00 0.78
N ASP A 462 -32.63 0.08 1.20
CA ASP A 462 -33.53 0.28 2.32
C ASP A 462 -32.75 -0.12 3.59
N HIS A 463 -32.02 0.82 4.14
CA HIS A 463 -31.27 0.63 5.38
C HIS A 463 -32.13 0.78 6.61
#